data_6290af8095257e04707866f2d651b427
#
_entry.id   6290af8095257e04707866f2d651b427
#
_cell.length_a   1.000
_cell.length_b   1.000
_cell.length_c   1.000
_cell.angle_alpha   90.00
_cell.angle_beta   90.00
_cell.angle_gamma   90.00
#
_symmetry.space_group_name_H-M   'P 1'
#
loop_
_entity.id
_entity.type
_entity.pdbx_description
1 polymer ?
#
loop_
_entity_poly.entity_id
_entity_poly.type
_entity_poly.pdbx_seq_one_letter_code
_entity_poly.pdbx_strand_id
1 'polypeptide(L)'
;MSARRTIPPEPSPESWETFIKSVGRALASERRNAGLNQQEAAERIGVEPETLSRMESGKISPTLQRLQQLAGVYGCSLEALIGRASEQAPDIAKRIAEQLEDLSSADRAFVAQQTEQLISHIKMSRQRKL
;
A
#
# COMPACT_ATOMS: atom_id res chain seq x y z
N MET A 1 33.88 -8.76 3.38
CA MET A 1 33.55 -7.48 4.04
C MET A 1 32.10 -7.16 3.83
N SER A 2 31.34 -7.12 4.91
CA SER A 2 29.93 -6.68 4.82
C SER A 2 29.90 -5.16 4.65
N ALA A 3 29.26 -4.67 3.59
CA ALA A 3 29.00 -3.26 3.43
C ALA A 3 28.10 -2.79 4.57
N ARG A 4 28.50 -1.72 5.27
CA ARG A 4 27.63 -1.11 6.28
C ARG A 4 26.40 -0.55 5.59
N ARG A 5 25.23 -0.92 6.10
CA ARG A 5 23.99 -0.32 5.62
C ARG A 5 24.01 1.17 5.95
N THR A 6 23.80 1.98 4.93
CA THR A 6 23.63 3.41 5.14
C THR A 6 22.29 3.60 5.85
N ILE A 7 22.32 4.23 7.04
CA ILE A 7 21.09 4.56 7.75
C ILE A 7 20.47 5.76 7.04
N PRO A 8 19.26 5.62 6.47
CA PRO A 8 18.61 6.78 5.86
C PRO A 8 18.26 7.81 6.94
N PRO A 9 18.11 9.09 6.57
CA PRO A 9 17.64 10.09 7.51
C PRO A 9 16.23 9.75 8.01
N GLU A 10 15.90 10.19 9.21
CA GLU A 10 14.55 10.01 9.74
C GLU A 10 13.52 10.64 8.80
N PRO A 11 12.39 9.95 8.57
CA PRO A 11 11.33 10.53 7.76
C PRO A 11 10.78 11.81 8.39
N SER A 12 10.42 12.76 7.56
CA SER A 12 9.76 13.99 8.01
C SER A 12 8.36 13.69 8.56
N PRO A 13 7.79 14.58 9.39
CA PRO A 13 6.41 14.42 9.84
C PRO A 13 5.40 14.23 8.70
N GLU A 14 5.57 14.99 7.61
CA GLU A 14 4.71 14.85 6.43
C GLU A 14 4.85 13.48 5.76
N SER A 15 6.05 12.93 5.79
CA SER A 15 6.32 11.58 5.27
C SER A 15 5.59 10.50 6.08
N TRP A 16 5.56 10.64 7.40
CA TRP A 16 4.80 9.75 8.27
C TRP A 16 3.29 9.87 8.06
N GLU A 17 2.77 11.08 7.92
CA GLU A 17 1.35 11.30 7.62
C GLU A 17 0.94 10.65 6.31
N THR A 18 1.76 10.81 5.29
CA THR A 18 1.53 10.18 3.97
C THR A 18 1.52 8.66 4.09
N PHE A 19 2.46 8.10 4.84
CA PHE A 19 2.53 6.66 5.06
C PHE A 19 1.29 6.14 5.81
N ILE A 20 0.87 6.83 6.88
CA ILE A 20 -0.32 6.44 7.64
C ILE A 20 -1.58 6.46 6.77
N LYS A 21 -1.71 7.46 5.89
CA LYS A 21 -2.82 7.51 4.93
C LYS A 21 -2.76 6.34 3.94
N SER A 22 -1.56 5.96 3.49
CA SER A 22 -1.37 4.82 2.59
C SER A 22 -1.75 3.51 3.27
N VAL A 23 -1.40 3.34 4.54
CA VAL A 23 -1.83 2.20 5.35
C VAL A 23 -3.35 2.17 5.44
N GLY A 24 -3.97 3.30 5.71
CA GLY A 24 -5.44 3.41 5.78
C GLY A 24 -6.11 3.01 4.47
N ARG A 25 -5.59 3.47 3.34
CA ARG A 25 -6.12 3.08 2.02
C ARG A 25 -5.98 1.58 1.76
N ALA A 26 -4.85 0.99 2.17
CA ALA A 26 -4.63 -0.45 2.04
C ALA A 26 -5.64 -1.23 2.89
N LEU A 27 -5.91 -0.78 4.12
CA LEU A 27 -6.93 -1.37 4.99
C LEU A 27 -8.31 -1.32 4.35
N ALA A 28 -8.71 -0.17 3.83
CA ALA A 28 -10.00 0.00 3.17
C ALA A 28 -10.12 -0.91 1.94
N SER A 29 -9.07 -1.00 1.14
CA SER A 29 -9.03 -1.85 -0.05
C SER A 29 -9.19 -3.32 0.31
N GLU A 30 -8.45 -3.82 1.29
CA GLU A 30 -8.54 -5.21 1.73
C GLU A 30 -9.90 -5.52 2.35
N ARG A 31 -10.46 -4.58 3.10
CA ARG A 31 -11.82 -4.74 3.65
C ARG A 31 -12.86 -4.93 2.53
N ARG A 32 -12.80 -4.09 1.50
CA ARG A 32 -13.72 -4.18 0.36
C ARG A 32 -13.53 -5.48 -0.42
N ASN A 33 -12.28 -5.90 -0.61
CA ASN A 33 -11.98 -7.18 -1.26
C ASN A 33 -12.52 -8.37 -0.47
N ALA A 34 -12.59 -8.25 0.85
CA ALA A 34 -13.18 -9.27 1.71
C ALA A 34 -14.72 -9.20 1.76
N GLY A 35 -15.34 -8.23 1.09
CA GLY A 35 -16.79 -8.08 1.04
C GLY A 35 -17.40 -7.53 2.33
N LEU A 36 -16.62 -6.85 3.17
CA LEU A 36 -17.06 -6.33 4.46
C LEU A 36 -17.26 -4.81 4.42
N ASN A 37 -18.29 -4.33 5.09
CA ASN A 37 -18.41 -2.90 5.38
C ASN A 37 -17.63 -2.55 6.67
N GLN A 38 -17.52 -1.26 6.98
CA GLN A 38 -16.77 -0.81 8.15
C GLN A 38 -17.35 -1.35 9.46
N GLN A 39 -18.67 -1.38 9.59
CA GLN A 39 -19.33 -1.87 10.78
C GLN A 39 -19.03 -3.35 11.03
N GLU A 40 -19.16 -4.18 10.00
CA GLU A 40 -18.88 -5.61 10.11
C GLU A 40 -17.43 -5.88 10.48
N ALA A 41 -16.49 -5.19 9.86
CA ALA A 41 -15.06 -5.35 10.16
C ALA A 41 -14.73 -4.89 11.59
N ALA A 42 -15.28 -3.75 12.01
CA ALA A 42 -15.07 -3.21 13.36
C ALA A 42 -15.58 -4.17 14.43
N GLU A 43 -16.76 -4.75 14.21
CA GLU A 43 -17.33 -5.74 15.14
C GLU A 43 -16.42 -6.95 15.31
N ARG A 44 -15.79 -7.41 14.24
CA ARG A 44 -14.91 -8.59 14.27
C ARG A 44 -13.64 -8.38 15.08
N ILE A 45 -13.17 -7.15 15.20
CA ILE A 45 -11.97 -6.84 15.98
C ILE A 45 -12.28 -6.12 17.27
N GLY A 46 -13.57 -5.93 17.60
CA GLY A 46 -13.99 -5.36 18.86
C GLY A 46 -13.74 -3.87 19.02
N VAL A 47 -13.84 -3.10 17.93
CA VAL A 47 -13.71 -1.64 17.97
C VAL A 47 -14.98 -0.98 17.43
N GLU A 48 -15.14 0.31 17.75
CA GLU A 48 -16.23 1.08 17.18
C GLU A 48 -16.00 1.33 15.67
N PRO A 49 -17.08 1.37 14.86
CA PRO A 49 -16.95 1.66 13.43
C PRO A 49 -16.22 2.97 13.14
N GLU A 50 -16.41 3.98 13.99
CA GLU A 50 -15.72 5.27 13.86
C GLU A 50 -14.21 5.11 14.02
N THR A 51 -13.75 4.23 14.92
CA THR A 51 -12.32 3.95 15.09
C THR A 51 -11.72 3.37 13.81
N LEU A 52 -12.40 2.40 13.21
CA LEU A 52 -11.95 1.83 11.93
C LEU A 52 -11.94 2.88 10.82
N SER A 53 -12.98 3.71 10.75
CA SER A 53 -13.05 4.80 9.78
C SER A 53 -11.87 5.76 9.91
N ARG A 54 -11.45 6.09 11.12
CA ARG A 54 -10.29 6.95 11.39
C ARG A 54 -8.99 6.27 10.99
N MET A 55 -8.87 4.96 11.19
CA MET A 55 -7.70 4.21 10.71
C MET A 55 -7.63 4.23 9.19
N GLU A 56 -8.75 4.02 8.51
CA GLU A 56 -8.80 3.99 7.04
C GLU A 56 -8.54 5.37 6.41
N SER A 57 -8.93 6.43 7.08
CA SER A 57 -8.70 7.81 6.60
C SER A 57 -7.33 8.38 6.97
N GLY A 58 -6.55 7.64 7.76
CA GLY A 58 -5.23 8.08 8.18
C GLY A 58 -5.24 9.11 9.31
N LYS A 59 -6.38 9.30 9.98
CA LYS A 59 -6.47 10.21 11.13
C LYS A 59 -5.80 9.66 12.38
N ILE A 60 -5.77 8.34 12.51
CA ILE A 60 -5.05 7.66 13.57
C ILE A 60 -4.17 6.56 12.97
N SER A 61 -3.03 6.31 13.62
CA SER A 61 -2.12 5.25 13.23
C SER A 61 -2.54 3.96 13.92
N PRO A 62 -2.89 2.89 13.19
CA PRO A 62 -3.21 1.62 13.82
C PRO A 62 -1.97 0.99 14.47
N THR A 63 -2.18 0.30 15.57
CA THR A 63 -1.11 -0.50 16.19
C THR A 63 -0.82 -1.73 15.33
N LEU A 64 0.36 -2.33 15.50
CA LEU A 64 0.70 -3.58 14.82
C LEU A 64 -0.31 -4.68 15.16
N GLN A 65 -0.77 -4.72 16.40
CA GLN A 65 -1.79 -5.69 16.82
C GLN A 65 -3.09 -5.51 16.04
N ARG A 66 -3.54 -4.27 15.88
CA ARG A 66 -4.75 -3.98 15.09
C ARG A 66 -4.57 -4.35 13.62
N LEU A 67 -3.41 -4.04 13.05
CA LEU A 67 -3.11 -4.43 11.67
C LEU A 67 -3.14 -5.95 11.49
N GLN A 68 -2.58 -6.69 12.43
CA GLN A 68 -2.58 -8.15 12.38
C GLN A 68 -4.00 -8.70 12.51
N GLN A 69 -4.82 -8.14 13.40
CA GLN A 69 -6.22 -8.54 13.55
C GLN A 69 -7.01 -8.30 12.26
N LEU A 70 -6.85 -7.13 11.66
CA LEU A 70 -7.53 -6.78 10.41
C LEU A 70 -7.06 -7.64 9.25
N ALA A 71 -5.76 -7.89 9.13
CA ALA A 71 -5.22 -8.79 8.12
C ALA A 71 -5.85 -10.19 8.23
N GLY A 72 -5.98 -10.71 9.45
CA GLY A 72 -6.63 -11.99 9.70
C GLY A 72 -8.10 -12.00 9.28
N VAL A 73 -8.84 -10.94 9.61
CA VAL A 73 -10.25 -10.80 9.23
C VAL A 73 -10.41 -10.71 7.72
N TYR A 74 -9.52 -9.99 7.03
CA TYR A 74 -9.59 -9.79 5.58
C TYR A 74 -8.98 -10.94 4.77
N GLY A 75 -8.34 -11.89 5.44
CA GLY A 75 -7.74 -13.04 4.76
C GLY A 75 -6.46 -12.72 4.00
N CYS A 76 -5.72 -11.70 4.43
CA CYS A 76 -4.42 -11.36 3.87
C CYS A 76 -3.33 -11.45 4.93
N SER A 77 -2.06 -11.47 4.50
CA SER A 77 -0.93 -11.41 5.44
C SER A 77 -0.66 -9.98 5.87
N LEU A 78 -0.11 -9.81 7.07
CA LEU A 78 0.35 -8.50 7.54
C LEU A 78 1.41 -7.92 6.60
N GLU A 79 2.32 -8.76 6.11
CA GLU A 79 3.35 -8.38 5.15
C GLU A 79 2.75 -7.82 3.85
N ALA A 80 1.74 -8.48 3.29
CA ALA A 80 1.06 -8.03 2.09
C ALA A 80 0.37 -6.68 2.31
N LEU A 81 -0.28 -6.51 3.47
CA LEU A 81 -0.96 -5.27 3.83
C LEU A 81 0.02 -4.10 3.91
N ILE A 82 1.15 -4.27 4.59
CA ILE A 82 2.17 -3.23 4.72
C ILE A 82 2.87 -2.97 3.38
N GLY A 83 3.14 -4.02 2.61
CA GLY A 83 3.73 -3.89 1.29
C GLY A 83 2.89 -3.06 0.33
N ARG A 84 1.56 -3.16 0.42
CA ARG A 84 0.64 -2.33 -0.37
C ARG A 84 0.67 -0.85 0.03
N ALA A 85 0.97 -0.57 1.28
CA ALA A 85 1.09 0.80 1.77
C ALA A 85 2.42 1.44 1.39
N SER A 86 3.44 0.65 1.08
CA SER A 86 4.77 1.16 0.75
C SER A 86 4.78 1.88 -0.59
N GLU A 87 5.43 3.03 -0.62
CA GLU A 87 5.69 3.81 -1.83
C GLU A 87 7.09 3.60 -2.38
N GLN A 88 7.86 2.69 -1.76
CA GLN A 88 9.21 2.37 -2.23
C GLN A 88 9.16 1.59 -3.55
N ALA A 89 10.03 1.97 -4.48
CA ALA A 89 10.03 1.37 -5.82
C ALA A 89 10.15 -0.16 -5.84
N PRO A 90 11.00 -0.81 -5.02
CA PRO A 90 11.06 -2.28 -5.00
C PRO A 90 9.75 -2.94 -4.57
N ASP A 91 9.04 -2.34 -3.61
CA ASP A 91 7.77 -2.87 -3.11
C ASP A 91 6.65 -2.71 -4.14
N ILE A 92 6.61 -1.58 -4.82
CA ILE A 92 5.68 -1.34 -5.93
C ILE A 92 5.96 -2.32 -7.06
N ALA A 93 7.22 -2.50 -7.42
CA ALA A 93 7.62 -3.42 -8.48
C ALA A 93 7.20 -4.87 -8.17
N LYS A 94 7.36 -5.30 -6.93
CA LYS A 94 6.93 -6.62 -6.47
C LYS A 94 5.42 -6.82 -6.66
N ARG A 95 4.61 -5.82 -6.26
CA ARG A 95 3.14 -5.89 -6.43
C ARG A 95 2.75 -5.99 -7.90
N ILE A 96 3.39 -5.22 -8.76
CA ILE A 96 3.13 -5.26 -10.19
C ILE A 96 3.53 -6.63 -10.76
N ALA A 97 4.68 -7.15 -10.36
CA ALA A 97 5.16 -8.46 -10.79
C ALA A 97 4.17 -9.57 -10.45
N GLU A 98 3.61 -9.54 -9.24
CA GLU A 98 2.60 -10.52 -8.81
C GLU A 98 1.34 -10.45 -9.67
N GLN A 99 0.90 -9.27 -10.03
CA GLN A 99 -0.27 -9.08 -10.91
C GLN A 99 -0.03 -9.55 -12.34
N LEU A 100 1.22 -9.57 -12.78
CA LEU A 100 1.59 -10.01 -14.13
C LEU A 100 1.63 -11.55 -14.27
N GLU A 101 1.69 -12.29 -13.16
CA GLU A 101 1.83 -13.75 -13.19
C GLU A 101 0.72 -14.45 -13.98
N ASP A 102 -0.51 -13.97 -13.87
CA ASP A 102 -1.68 -14.57 -14.51
C ASP A 102 -1.89 -14.11 -15.95
N LEU A 103 -1.06 -13.22 -16.45
CA LEU A 103 -1.19 -12.67 -17.79
C LEU A 103 -0.38 -13.46 -18.81
N SER A 104 -0.86 -13.46 -20.07
CA SER A 104 -0.11 -14.02 -21.19
C SER A 104 1.17 -13.22 -21.47
N SER A 105 2.11 -13.80 -22.21
CA SER A 105 3.33 -13.10 -22.63
C SER A 105 3.02 -11.85 -23.42
N ALA A 106 2.01 -11.88 -24.29
CA ALA A 106 1.60 -10.72 -25.08
C ALA A 106 1.05 -9.61 -24.20
N ASP A 107 0.22 -9.96 -23.19
CA ASP A 107 -0.35 -8.99 -22.26
C ASP A 107 0.71 -8.38 -21.35
N ARG A 108 1.69 -9.17 -20.90
CA ARG A 108 2.83 -8.66 -20.12
C ARG A 108 3.65 -7.65 -20.94
N ALA A 109 3.90 -7.94 -22.20
CA ALA A 109 4.63 -7.04 -23.10
C ALA A 109 3.87 -5.72 -23.29
N PHE A 110 2.55 -5.80 -23.46
CA PHE A 110 1.68 -4.62 -23.56
C PHE A 110 1.76 -3.75 -22.30
N VAL A 111 1.65 -4.37 -21.11
CA VAL A 111 1.75 -3.65 -19.84
C VAL A 111 3.11 -2.97 -19.71
N ALA A 112 4.19 -3.67 -20.04
CA ALA A 112 5.55 -3.12 -19.99
C ALA A 112 5.69 -1.89 -20.89
N GLN A 113 5.18 -1.97 -22.12
CA GLN A 113 5.22 -0.86 -23.07
C GLN A 113 4.44 0.35 -22.56
N GLN A 114 3.24 0.15 -22.05
CA GLN A 114 2.41 1.22 -21.50
C GLN A 114 3.08 1.87 -20.29
N THR A 115 3.70 1.06 -19.42
CA THR A 115 4.40 1.55 -18.23
C THR A 115 5.60 2.43 -18.62
N GLU A 116 6.39 2.01 -19.59
CA GLU A 116 7.55 2.78 -20.09
C GLU A 116 7.11 4.12 -20.67
N GLN A 117 6.03 4.13 -21.45
CA GLN A 117 5.47 5.35 -22.01
C GLN A 117 4.98 6.31 -20.93
N LEU A 118 4.30 5.77 -19.91
CA LEU A 118 3.80 6.57 -18.79
C LEU A 118 4.94 7.19 -17.99
N ILE A 119 5.98 6.42 -17.69
CA ILE A 119 7.16 6.93 -16.98
C ILE A 119 7.84 8.03 -17.77
N SER A 120 8.01 7.85 -19.07
CA SER A 120 8.60 8.86 -19.96
C SER A 120 7.78 10.15 -19.97
N HIS A 121 6.46 10.03 -20.04
CA HIS A 121 5.55 11.17 -20.00
C HIS A 121 5.68 11.96 -18.69
N ILE A 122 5.74 11.27 -17.57
CA ILE A 122 5.89 11.89 -16.23
C ILE A 122 7.22 12.66 -16.15
N LYS A 123 8.31 12.05 -16.61
CA LYS A 123 9.63 12.69 -16.63
C LYS A 123 9.64 13.96 -17.51
N MET A 124 9.04 13.90 -18.69
CA MET A 124 8.94 15.05 -19.57
C MET A 124 8.10 16.18 -18.98
N SER A 125 6.98 15.86 -18.34
CA SER A 125 6.12 16.84 -17.67
C SER A 125 6.86 17.58 -16.56
N ARG A 126 7.73 16.89 -15.83
CA ARG A 126 8.54 17.52 -14.77
C ARG A 126 9.59 18.48 -15.32
N GLN A 127 10.18 18.15 -16.46
CA GLN A 127 11.16 19.03 -17.11
C GLN A 127 10.52 20.32 -17.62
N ARG A 128 9.26 20.30 -18.04
CA ARG A 128 8.54 21.48 -18.51
C ARG A 128 8.17 22.45 -17.39
N LYS A 129 8.17 22.03 -16.14
CA LYS A 129 7.82 22.87 -14.97
C LYS A 129 9.03 23.62 -14.39
N LEU A 130 10.21 23.42 -14.95
CA LEU A 130 11.42 24.16 -14.59
C LEU A 130 11.56 25.44 -15.48
#